data_a22e4d85af08ca585a21d6ad92d0009d
#
_entry.id   a22e4d85af08ca585a21d6ad92d0009d
#
_cell.length_a   1.000
_cell.length_b   1.000
_cell.length_c   1.000
_cell.angle_alpha   90.00
_cell.angle_beta   90.00
_cell.angle_gamma   90.00
#
_symmetry.space_group_name_H-M   'P 1'
#
loop_
_entity.id
_entity.type
_entity.pdbx_description
1 polymer ?
#
loop_
_entity_poly.entity_id
_entity_poly.type
_entity_poly.pdbx_seq_one_letter_code
_entity_poly.pdbx_strand_id
1 'polypeptide(L)'
;MTEAKTYKDTVNLPKTGFDMRANAVKREPEIQKFWAENKIYEKLSQNNPGDLFILHDGPPYANGTLHLGHALNKILKDIINKYQLLRGRKVRYVPGWDCHGLPIELKVLQQLKPEERQKLTPLELRHKARDFALKAVDEQRESFKRYGVWGDWDNPYLTLKPEYEAAQIGVFGQMVLKGYIYRGLKPVHWSPSSKTALAEAELEYPEGHTSPSIYVAFPMTDLPATLKLDLEDYLPDLGVAVWTTTPWTIPANLAVSVNPELTYAVVEIEAQSESAPEKEDKKETKASVKGKGKEKPSTPAPEAEKETPGIKFKYLLVAADLVDRLSSTLGVKLHKKAMVTGKDLEGATYRHPLFDRSSQIVIGGDYVTTESGTGLVHTAPGHG
;
A
#
# COMPACT_ATOMS: atom_id res chain seq x y z
N MET A 1 48.18 62.00 16.03
CA MET A 1 47.47 60.77 15.78
C MET A 1 48.52 59.69 15.58
N THR A 2 48.66 58.78 16.56
CA THR A 2 49.59 57.62 16.47
C THR A 2 49.03 56.63 15.55
N GLU A 3 49.69 56.34 14.42
CA GLU A 3 49.32 55.22 13.53
C GLU A 3 49.24 53.93 14.35
N ALA A 4 48.12 53.30 14.29
CA ALA A 4 47.90 51.96 14.92
C ALA A 4 48.87 50.98 14.25
N LYS A 5 49.89 50.52 14.93
CA LYS A 5 50.77 49.44 14.47
C LYS A 5 49.98 48.20 14.18
N THR A 6 49.84 47.85 12.91
CA THR A 6 49.25 46.58 12.56
C THR A 6 50.30 45.48 12.74
N TYR A 7 49.97 44.44 13.54
CA TYR A 7 50.87 43.31 13.75
C TYR A 7 50.70 42.21 12.67
N LYS A 8 50.03 42.55 11.56
CA LYS A 8 49.72 41.61 10.48
C LYS A 8 50.97 40.96 9.87
N ASP A 9 52.03 41.71 9.75
CA ASP A 9 53.31 41.30 9.14
C ASP A 9 54.23 40.58 10.14
N THR A 10 53.91 40.59 11.42
CA THR A 10 54.69 39.93 12.47
C THR A 10 54.15 38.49 12.78
N VAL A 11 53.03 38.10 12.19
CA VAL A 11 52.44 36.76 12.38
C VAL A 11 53.27 35.76 11.58
N ASN A 12 53.86 34.79 12.28
CA ASN A 12 54.64 33.73 11.66
C ASN A 12 53.70 32.65 11.07
N LEU A 13 53.13 32.93 9.91
CA LEU A 13 52.29 31.99 9.20
C LEU A 13 53.14 30.99 8.41
N PRO A 14 52.73 29.70 8.35
CA PRO A 14 53.45 28.72 7.55
C PRO A 14 53.43 29.11 6.08
N LYS A 15 54.59 29.10 5.44
CA LYS A 15 54.71 29.29 4.00
C LYS A 15 54.51 27.95 3.32
N THR A 16 53.39 27.79 2.63
CA THR A 16 53.05 26.56 1.94
C THR A 16 52.42 26.85 0.57
N GLY A 17 52.60 25.92 -0.38
CA GLY A 17 51.92 25.96 -1.67
C GLY A 17 50.43 25.52 -1.60
N PHE A 18 49.96 25.17 -0.40
CA PHE A 18 48.56 24.85 -0.20
C PHE A 18 47.69 26.11 -0.13
N ASP A 19 46.67 26.17 -0.95
CA ASP A 19 45.70 27.26 -0.89
C ASP A 19 44.95 27.27 0.45
N MET A 20 44.83 28.46 1.06
CA MET A 20 44.10 28.64 2.32
C MET A 20 42.60 28.36 2.20
N ARG A 21 42.06 28.41 1.00
CA ARG A 21 40.66 28.12 0.72
C ARG A 21 40.54 26.83 -0.09
N ALA A 22 39.67 25.91 0.34
CA ALA A 22 39.45 24.63 -0.32
C ALA A 22 38.95 24.80 -1.77
N ASN A 23 38.09 25.81 -2.03
CA ASN A 23 37.51 26.09 -3.36
C ASN A 23 37.07 24.81 -4.10
N ALA A 24 36.26 23.96 -3.42
CA ALA A 24 35.89 22.62 -3.85
C ALA A 24 35.33 22.57 -5.28
N VAL A 25 34.52 23.56 -5.66
CA VAL A 25 33.90 23.62 -7.00
C VAL A 25 34.94 23.62 -8.13
N LYS A 26 36.10 24.25 -7.91
CA LYS A 26 37.21 24.32 -8.88
C LYS A 26 38.21 23.17 -8.67
N ARG A 27 38.57 22.93 -7.41
CA ARG A 27 39.64 21.98 -7.07
C ARG A 27 39.27 20.52 -7.26
N GLU A 28 38.06 20.15 -6.93
CA GLU A 28 37.61 18.74 -7.07
C GLU A 28 37.65 18.25 -8.52
N PRO A 29 37.12 18.96 -9.53
CA PRO A 29 37.27 18.55 -10.93
C PRO A 29 38.71 18.37 -11.38
N GLU A 30 39.64 19.24 -10.93
CA GLU A 30 41.06 19.12 -11.23
C GLU A 30 41.66 17.84 -10.65
N ILE A 31 41.30 17.49 -9.41
CA ILE A 31 41.73 16.26 -8.75
C ILE A 31 41.11 15.03 -9.44
N GLN A 32 39.84 15.07 -9.77
CA GLN A 32 39.17 13.97 -10.48
C GLN A 32 39.78 13.71 -11.85
N LYS A 33 40.11 14.79 -12.58
CA LYS A 33 40.83 14.68 -13.84
C LYS A 33 42.20 14.02 -13.65
N PHE A 34 42.97 14.43 -12.64
CA PHE A 34 44.24 13.82 -12.29
C PHE A 34 44.11 12.32 -11.99
N TRP A 35 43.08 11.92 -11.23
CA TRP A 35 42.82 10.51 -10.94
C TRP A 35 42.52 9.69 -12.19
N ALA A 36 41.70 10.22 -13.10
CA ALA A 36 41.35 9.55 -14.35
C ALA A 36 42.55 9.42 -15.30
N GLU A 37 43.30 10.50 -15.52
CA GLU A 37 44.50 10.51 -16.40
C GLU A 37 45.59 9.57 -15.91
N ASN A 38 45.79 9.46 -14.60
CA ASN A 38 46.74 8.57 -14.00
C ASN A 38 46.22 7.17 -13.68
N LYS A 39 44.95 6.87 -13.95
CA LYS A 39 44.32 5.58 -13.68
C LYS A 39 44.52 5.09 -12.24
N ILE A 40 44.28 5.98 -11.27
CA ILE A 40 44.64 5.74 -9.86
C ILE A 40 43.86 4.54 -9.31
N TYR A 41 42.54 4.48 -9.54
CA TYR A 41 41.71 3.36 -9.08
C TYR A 41 42.16 2.03 -9.66
N GLU A 42 42.39 1.96 -10.97
CA GLU A 42 42.77 0.75 -11.69
C GLU A 42 44.15 0.26 -11.22
N LYS A 43 45.11 1.16 -11.07
CA LYS A 43 46.44 0.81 -10.57
C LYS A 43 46.41 0.21 -9.18
N LEU A 44 45.67 0.83 -8.24
CA LEU A 44 45.57 0.33 -6.88
C LEU A 44 44.78 -0.98 -6.82
N SER A 45 43.69 -1.08 -7.58
CA SER A 45 42.85 -2.29 -7.64
C SER A 45 43.58 -3.52 -8.22
N GLN A 46 44.52 -3.30 -9.14
CA GLN A 46 45.28 -4.38 -9.78
C GLN A 46 46.60 -4.70 -9.07
N ASN A 47 47.32 -3.70 -8.60
CA ASN A 47 48.70 -3.83 -8.16
C ASN A 47 48.90 -3.93 -6.66
N ASN A 48 47.87 -3.61 -5.84
CA ASN A 48 47.97 -3.78 -4.40
C ASN A 48 48.30 -5.22 -4.03
N PRO A 49 49.17 -5.47 -3.02
CA PRO A 49 49.64 -6.81 -2.69
C PRO A 49 48.64 -7.67 -1.93
N GLY A 50 47.64 -7.08 -1.31
CA GLY A 50 46.69 -7.77 -0.44
C GLY A 50 45.58 -8.51 -1.19
N ASP A 51 44.74 -9.17 -0.40
CA ASP A 51 43.59 -9.94 -0.89
C ASP A 51 42.57 -9.10 -1.62
N LEU A 52 41.79 -9.76 -2.47
CA LEU A 52 40.68 -9.15 -3.19
C LEU A 52 39.53 -8.83 -2.22
N PHE A 53 39.12 -7.56 -2.19
CA PHE A 53 37.91 -7.09 -1.52
C PHE A 53 36.86 -6.73 -2.57
N ILE A 54 35.68 -7.33 -2.48
CA ILE A 54 34.56 -7.07 -3.37
C ILE A 54 33.43 -6.45 -2.56
N LEU A 55 33.00 -5.26 -2.96
CA LEU A 55 31.78 -4.65 -2.44
C LEU A 55 30.74 -4.64 -3.55
N HIS A 56 29.68 -5.43 -3.35
CA HIS A 56 28.57 -5.46 -4.30
C HIS A 56 27.74 -4.18 -4.23
N ASP A 57 27.39 -3.63 -5.39
CA ASP A 57 26.57 -2.44 -5.47
C ASP A 57 25.08 -2.80 -5.47
N GLY A 58 24.30 -2.22 -4.54
CA GLY A 58 22.84 -2.20 -4.65
C GLY A 58 22.47 -1.19 -5.72
N PRO A 59 21.90 -1.63 -6.85
CA PRO A 59 21.73 -0.77 -8.01
C PRO A 59 20.59 0.23 -7.79
N PRO A 60 20.82 1.53 -8.04
CA PRO A 60 19.73 2.51 -8.08
C PRO A 60 18.85 2.27 -9.31
N TYR A 61 17.58 2.67 -9.22
CA TYR A 61 16.71 2.71 -10.38
C TYR A 61 17.16 3.77 -11.40
N ALA A 62 17.18 3.39 -12.67
CA ALA A 62 17.44 4.29 -13.78
C ALA A 62 16.18 5.08 -14.19
N ASN A 63 15.59 5.83 -13.27
CA ASN A 63 14.27 6.48 -13.44
C ASN A 63 14.27 7.99 -13.26
N GLY A 64 15.45 8.63 -13.23
CA GLY A 64 15.57 10.08 -13.13
C GLY A 64 16.82 10.55 -12.43
N THR A 65 16.82 11.78 -11.91
CA THR A 65 17.94 12.42 -11.25
C THR A 65 18.22 11.84 -9.86
N LEU A 66 19.47 11.97 -9.41
CA LEU A 66 19.86 11.51 -8.07
C LEU A 66 19.28 12.40 -6.98
N HIS A 67 18.97 11.80 -5.86
CA HIS A 67 18.62 12.48 -4.61
C HIS A 67 19.68 12.21 -3.53
N LEU A 68 19.59 12.91 -2.40
CA LEU A 68 20.55 12.83 -1.31
C LEU A 68 20.81 11.38 -0.81
N GLY A 69 19.77 10.53 -0.80
CA GLY A 69 19.92 9.12 -0.41
C GLY A 69 20.85 8.34 -1.34
N HIS A 70 20.80 8.60 -2.65
CA HIS A 70 21.75 8.02 -3.61
C HIS A 70 23.17 8.49 -3.35
N ALA A 71 23.36 9.79 -3.09
CA ALA A 71 24.67 10.35 -2.78
C ALA A 71 25.24 9.71 -1.51
N LEU A 72 24.48 9.66 -0.42
CA LEU A 72 24.87 9.04 0.85
C LEU A 72 25.31 7.59 0.65
N ASN A 73 24.48 6.79 -0.03
CA ASN A 73 24.77 5.37 -0.29
C ASN A 73 26.10 5.19 -1.05
N LYS A 74 26.29 5.92 -2.14
CA LYS A 74 27.49 5.78 -2.97
C LYS A 74 28.76 6.31 -2.30
N ILE A 75 28.66 7.44 -1.60
CA ILE A 75 29.80 8.04 -0.89
C ILE A 75 30.25 7.12 0.26
N LEU A 76 29.33 6.52 1.02
CA LEU A 76 29.70 5.57 2.09
C LEU A 76 30.42 4.32 1.53
N LYS A 77 29.94 3.78 0.42
CA LYS A 77 30.62 2.67 -0.28
C LYS A 77 32.00 3.08 -0.78
N ASP A 78 32.12 4.27 -1.33
CA ASP A 78 33.40 4.79 -1.80
C ASP A 78 34.42 4.97 -0.67
N ILE A 79 33.99 5.46 0.49
CA ILE A 79 34.83 5.54 1.68
C ILE A 79 35.33 4.17 2.09
N ILE A 80 34.47 3.15 2.12
CA ILE A 80 34.86 1.76 2.43
C ILE A 80 35.86 1.24 1.41
N ASN A 81 35.61 1.42 0.13
CA ASN A 81 36.49 0.96 -0.95
C ASN A 81 37.86 1.63 -0.90
N LYS A 82 37.90 2.96 -0.75
CA LYS A 82 39.15 3.70 -0.62
C LYS A 82 39.93 3.33 0.62
N TYR A 83 39.25 3.10 1.75
CA TYR A 83 39.90 2.59 2.96
C TYR A 83 40.56 1.23 2.73
N GLN A 84 39.89 0.30 2.04
CA GLN A 84 40.46 -1.00 1.73
C GLN A 84 41.66 -0.90 0.76
N LEU A 85 41.58 -0.02 -0.25
CA LEU A 85 42.70 0.27 -1.15
C LEU A 85 43.92 0.82 -0.40
N LEU A 86 43.70 1.76 0.50
CA LEU A 86 44.77 2.35 1.33
C LEU A 86 45.40 1.33 2.30
N ARG A 87 44.65 0.29 2.68
CA ARG A 87 45.18 -0.86 3.45
C ARG A 87 45.93 -1.88 2.60
N GLY A 88 46.14 -1.60 1.33
CA GLY A 88 46.86 -2.47 0.40
C GLY A 88 46.03 -3.61 -0.16
N ARG A 89 44.72 -3.64 0.00
CA ARG A 89 43.85 -4.64 -0.63
C ARG A 89 43.55 -4.28 -2.08
N LYS A 90 43.31 -5.28 -2.91
CA LYS A 90 42.74 -5.11 -4.24
C LYS A 90 41.23 -4.92 -4.09
N VAL A 91 40.67 -3.86 -4.65
CA VAL A 91 39.21 -3.60 -4.54
C VAL A 91 38.57 -3.73 -5.91
N ARG A 92 37.54 -4.58 -5.98
CA ARG A 92 36.69 -4.65 -7.16
C ARG A 92 35.31 -4.07 -6.80
N TYR A 93 34.99 -2.91 -7.37
CA TYR A 93 33.71 -2.27 -7.26
C TYR A 93 33.13 -2.01 -8.64
N VAL A 94 32.05 -2.74 -8.98
CA VAL A 94 31.33 -2.60 -10.24
C VAL A 94 30.00 -1.92 -9.95
N PRO A 95 29.81 -0.68 -10.38
CA PRO A 95 28.54 0.02 -10.26
C PRO A 95 27.44 -0.68 -11.05
N GLY A 96 26.22 -0.62 -10.58
CA GLY A 96 25.07 -1.21 -11.27
C GLY A 96 23.86 -0.31 -11.33
N TRP A 97 22.91 -0.65 -12.20
CA TRP A 97 21.61 0.01 -12.32
C TRP A 97 20.49 -1.00 -12.52
N ASP A 98 19.37 -0.74 -11.83
CA ASP A 98 18.11 -1.40 -12.09
C ASP A 98 17.38 -0.63 -13.20
N CYS A 99 17.15 -1.33 -14.32
CA CYS A 99 16.68 -0.73 -15.57
C CYS A 99 15.29 -1.22 -15.98
N HIS A 100 14.57 -1.90 -15.09
CA HIS A 100 13.27 -2.50 -15.40
C HIS A 100 12.16 -2.03 -14.46
N GLY A 101 10.93 -2.39 -14.83
CA GLY A 101 9.78 -2.37 -13.98
C GLY A 101 8.98 -1.07 -14.03
N LEU A 102 7.93 -1.08 -13.24
CA LEU A 102 6.89 -0.05 -13.19
C LEU A 102 7.42 1.38 -12.95
N PRO A 103 8.45 1.62 -12.10
CA PRO A 103 8.96 2.97 -11.89
C PRO A 103 9.50 3.65 -13.14
N ILE A 104 10.06 2.89 -14.09
CA ILE A 104 10.59 3.39 -15.36
C ILE A 104 9.45 3.55 -16.37
N GLU A 105 8.61 2.53 -16.51
CA GLU A 105 7.45 2.55 -17.43
C GLU A 105 6.50 3.69 -17.14
N LEU A 106 6.17 3.93 -15.86
CA LEU A 106 5.32 5.06 -15.46
C LEU A 106 5.92 6.41 -15.83
N LYS A 107 7.25 6.58 -15.69
CA LYS A 107 7.92 7.81 -16.11
C LYS A 107 7.84 8.02 -17.62
N VAL A 108 8.03 6.97 -18.40
CA VAL A 108 7.84 7.03 -19.86
C VAL A 108 6.40 7.37 -20.24
N LEU A 109 5.43 6.68 -19.62
CA LEU A 109 4.02 6.94 -19.88
C LEU A 109 3.60 8.37 -19.49
N GLN A 110 4.13 8.93 -18.39
CA GLN A 110 3.87 10.30 -17.98
C GLN A 110 4.34 11.35 -19.00
N GLN A 111 5.38 11.05 -19.78
CA GLN A 111 5.91 11.93 -20.81
C GLN A 111 5.12 11.90 -22.14
N LEU A 112 4.28 10.88 -22.32
CA LEU A 112 3.50 10.70 -23.54
C LEU A 112 2.10 11.34 -23.42
N LYS A 113 1.58 11.83 -24.54
CA LYS A 113 0.20 12.31 -24.64
C LYS A 113 -0.79 11.14 -24.49
N PRO A 114 -2.03 11.38 -24.01
CA PRO A 114 -3.02 10.32 -23.84
C PRO A 114 -3.29 9.49 -25.10
N GLU A 115 -3.32 10.12 -26.25
CA GLU A 115 -3.55 9.49 -27.56
C GLU A 115 -2.40 8.57 -27.99
N GLU A 116 -1.16 8.94 -27.64
CA GLU A 116 0.03 8.13 -27.90
C GLU A 116 0.06 6.91 -27.00
N ARG A 117 -0.34 7.07 -25.71
CA ARG A 117 -0.41 5.96 -24.75
C ARG A 117 -1.37 4.87 -25.20
N GLN A 118 -2.54 5.24 -25.77
CA GLN A 118 -3.55 4.28 -26.22
C GLN A 118 -3.11 3.44 -27.42
N LYS A 119 -2.20 3.95 -28.22
CA LYS A 119 -1.69 3.28 -29.42
C LYS A 119 -0.43 2.48 -29.19
N LEU A 120 0.17 2.63 -28.02
CA LEU A 120 1.47 2.03 -27.70
C LEU A 120 1.34 0.53 -27.49
N THR A 121 2.08 -0.22 -28.27
CA THR A 121 2.22 -1.67 -28.07
C THR A 121 3.16 -1.98 -26.89
N PRO A 122 3.05 -3.15 -26.24
CA PRO A 122 3.96 -3.55 -25.18
C PRO A 122 5.45 -3.53 -25.58
N LEU A 123 5.74 -3.89 -26.82
CA LEU A 123 7.12 -3.90 -27.34
C LEU A 123 7.67 -2.48 -27.51
N GLU A 124 6.86 -1.56 -28.04
CA GLU A 124 7.25 -0.15 -28.16
C GLU A 124 7.45 0.49 -26.78
N LEU A 125 6.61 0.16 -25.79
CA LEU A 125 6.79 0.61 -24.42
C LEU A 125 8.13 0.12 -23.86
N ARG A 126 8.47 -1.16 -24.05
CA ARG A 126 9.76 -1.72 -23.61
C ARG A 126 10.95 -1.00 -24.28
N HIS A 127 10.89 -0.71 -25.56
CA HIS A 127 11.95 0.03 -26.26
C HIS A 127 12.11 1.44 -25.69
N LYS A 128 11.00 2.17 -25.52
CA LYS A 128 11.03 3.51 -24.93
C LYS A 128 11.54 3.50 -23.48
N ALA A 129 11.15 2.51 -22.69
CA ALA A 129 11.62 2.33 -21.32
C ALA A 129 13.13 2.05 -21.28
N ARG A 130 13.64 1.19 -22.17
CA ARG A 130 15.08 0.94 -22.30
C ARG A 130 15.85 2.22 -22.62
N ASP A 131 15.41 2.96 -23.62
CA ASP A 131 16.10 4.18 -24.07
C ASP A 131 16.09 5.26 -22.98
N PHE A 132 14.96 5.38 -22.26
CA PHE A 132 14.86 6.25 -21.08
C PHE A 132 15.82 5.82 -19.96
N ALA A 133 15.88 4.52 -19.66
CA ALA A 133 16.75 3.99 -18.62
C ALA A 133 18.24 4.21 -18.97
N LEU A 134 18.66 3.94 -20.20
CA LEU A 134 20.04 4.16 -20.63
C LEU A 134 20.46 5.63 -20.51
N LYS A 135 19.58 6.56 -20.87
CA LYS A 135 19.82 8.00 -20.68
C LYS A 135 19.98 8.35 -19.20
N ALA A 136 19.09 7.81 -18.33
CA ALA A 136 19.17 8.03 -16.90
C ALA A 136 20.47 7.43 -16.30
N VAL A 137 20.91 6.26 -16.77
CA VAL A 137 22.20 5.65 -16.39
C VAL A 137 23.35 6.60 -16.67
N ASP A 138 23.41 7.20 -17.87
CA ASP A 138 24.49 8.11 -18.24
C ASP A 138 24.50 9.39 -17.38
N GLU A 139 23.35 9.99 -17.16
CA GLU A 139 23.20 11.18 -16.31
C GLU A 139 23.59 10.90 -14.84
N GLN A 140 23.15 9.77 -14.31
CA GLN A 140 23.49 9.35 -12.95
C GLN A 140 24.99 8.99 -12.82
N ARG A 141 25.57 8.31 -13.82
CA ARG A 141 27.00 7.98 -13.85
C ARG A 141 27.86 9.22 -13.72
N GLU A 142 27.59 10.24 -14.52
CA GLU A 142 28.35 11.50 -14.46
C GLU A 142 28.19 12.20 -13.11
N SER A 143 26.99 12.15 -12.51
CA SER A 143 26.76 12.70 -11.17
C SER A 143 27.54 11.93 -10.11
N PHE A 144 27.58 10.61 -10.15
CA PHE A 144 28.36 9.80 -9.20
C PHE A 144 29.87 10.01 -9.37
N LYS A 145 30.36 10.11 -10.60
CA LYS A 145 31.76 10.49 -10.86
C LYS A 145 32.07 11.87 -10.27
N ARG A 146 31.12 12.82 -10.39
CA ARG A 146 31.29 14.16 -9.83
C ARG A 146 31.36 14.16 -8.29
N TYR A 147 30.72 13.18 -7.60
CA TYR A 147 30.90 12.98 -6.16
C TYR A 147 32.26 12.38 -5.80
N GLY A 148 33.12 12.05 -6.78
CA GLY A 148 34.42 11.47 -6.60
C GLY A 148 34.42 9.96 -6.30
N VAL A 149 33.34 9.28 -6.59
CA VAL A 149 33.20 7.83 -6.36
C VAL A 149 34.06 7.06 -7.37
N TRP A 150 34.89 6.14 -6.85
CA TRP A 150 35.73 5.24 -7.65
C TRP A 150 35.03 3.93 -7.94
N GLY A 151 35.23 3.38 -9.15
CA GLY A 151 34.67 2.11 -9.58
C GLY A 151 34.92 1.84 -11.05
N ASP A 152 34.56 0.66 -11.52
CA ASP A 152 34.61 0.30 -12.95
C ASP A 152 33.39 0.89 -13.68
N TRP A 153 33.50 2.18 -14.01
CA TRP A 153 32.44 2.94 -14.67
C TRP A 153 32.26 2.56 -16.15
N ASP A 154 33.26 1.93 -16.75
CA ASP A 154 33.25 1.55 -18.17
C ASP A 154 32.49 0.24 -18.38
N ASN A 155 32.49 -0.65 -17.37
CA ASN A 155 31.84 -1.96 -17.41
C ASN A 155 30.80 -2.14 -16.30
N PRO A 156 29.79 -1.25 -16.19
CA PRO A 156 28.77 -1.39 -15.18
C PRO A 156 27.89 -2.61 -15.46
N TYR A 157 27.27 -3.19 -14.42
CA TYR A 157 26.20 -4.13 -14.67
C TYR A 157 24.86 -3.40 -14.82
N LEU A 158 24.12 -3.76 -15.83
CA LEU A 158 22.78 -3.24 -16.12
C LEU A 158 21.82 -4.41 -16.17
N THR A 159 20.73 -4.36 -15.42
CA THR A 159 19.76 -5.46 -15.38
C THR A 159 19.08 -5.72 -16.73
N LEU A 160 19.09 -4.71 -17.63
CA LEU A 160 18.56 -4.82 -18.99
C LEU A 160 19.51 -5.51 -20.01
N LYS A 161 20.73 -5.88 -19.59
CA LYS A 161 21.64 -6.60 -20.50
C LYS A 161 21.17 -8.04 -20.68
N PRO A 162 21.16 -8.58 -21.91
CA PRO A 162 20.71 -9.95 -22.17
C PRO A 162 21.42 -11.01 -21.33
N GLU A 163 22.72 -10.83 -21.05
CA GLU A 163 23.50 -11.73 -20.24
C GLU A 163 23.03 -11.75 -18.77
N TYR A 164 22.62 -10.59 -18.24
CA TYR A 164 22.08 -10.46 -16.90
C TYR A 164 20.70 -11.14 -16.80
N GLU A 165 19.83 -10.87 -17.77
CA GLU A 165 18.50 -11.49 -17.85
C GLU A 165 18.61 -13.02 -17.98
N ALA A 166 19.53 -13.51 -18.82
CA ALA A 166 19.77 -14.95 -19.00
C ALA A 166 20.25 -15.62 -17.70
N ALA A 167 21.17 -14.98 -16.97
CA ALA A 167 21.66 -15.49 -15.68
C ALA A 167 20.52 -15.54 -14.65
N GLN A 168 19.68 -14.52 -14.57
CA GLN A 168 18.53 -14.47 -13.67
C GLN A 168 17.50 -15.57 -13.98
N ILE A 169 17.16 -15.76 -15.25
CA ILE A 169 16.26 -16.84 -15.69
C ILE A 169 16.85 -18.20 -15.38
N GLY A 170 18.17 -18.37 -15.58
CA GLY A 170 18.88 -19.61 -15.25
C GLY A 170 18.79 -19.96 -13.76
N VAL A 171 18.99 -19.00 -12.87
CA VAL A 171 18.84 -19.20 -11.41
C VAL A 171 17.40 -19.53 -11.06
N PHE A 172 16.44 -18.80 -11.62
CA PHE A 172 15.01 -19.07 -11.41
C PHE A 172 14.64 -20.50 -11.82
N GLY A 173 15.12 -20.94 -13.00
CA GLY A 173 14.91 -22.31 -13.48
C GLY A 173 15.47 -23.37 -12.53
N GLN A 174 16.67 -23.15 -11.97
CA GLN A 174 17.24 -24.06 -10.97
C GLN A 174 16.40 -24.11 -9.68
N MET A 175 15.83 -22.99 -9.24
CA MET A 175 14.95 -22.95 -8.06
C MET A 175 13.65 -23.73 -8.31
N VAL A 176 13.07 -23.62 -9.52
CA VAL A 176 11.90 -24.43 -9.92
C VAL A 176 12.24 -25.92 -9.93
N LEU A 177 13.37 -26.31 -10.54
CA LEU A 177 13.78 -27.71 -10.59
C LEU A 177 14.05 -28.32 -9.20
N LYS A 178 14.46 -27.50 -8.24
CA LYS A 178 14.65 -27.93 -6.84
C LYS A 178 13.35 -27.89 -6.01
N GLY A 179 12.22 -27.51 -6.60
CA GLY A 179 10.92 -27.45 -5.94
C GLY A 179 10.72 -26.25 -4.98
N TYR A 180 11.63 -25.27 -4.98
CA TYR A 180 11.50 -24.09 -4.14
C TYR A 180 10.47 -23.09 -4.66
N ILE A 181 10.20 -23.13 -5.96
CA ILE A 181 9.22 -22.24 -6.62
C ILE A 181 8.19 -23.11 -7.32
N TYR A 182 6.93 -22.80 -7.09
CA TYR A 182 5.80 -23.45 -7.74
C TYR A 182 4.70 -22.41 -8.04
N ARG A 183 3.83 -22.72 -8.99
CA ARG A 183 2.67 -21.88 -9.29
C ARG A 183 1.55 -22.17 -8.32
N GLY A 184 1.04 -21.15 -7.65
CA GLY A 184 -0.08 -21.25 -6.73
C GLY A 184 -1.00 -20.04 -6.84
N LEU A 185 -2.18 -20.13 -6.23
CA LEU A 185 -3.10 -19.01 -6.05
C LEU A 185 -2.93 -18.48 -4.62
N LYS A 186 -2.71 -17.16 -4.51
CA LYS A 186 -2.61 -16.47 -3.23
C LYS A 186 -3.30 -15.10 -3.37
N PRO A 187 -4.15 -14.70 -2.40
CA PRO A 187 -4.68 -13.35 -2.37
C PRO A 187 -3.54 -12.33 -2.28
N VAL A 188 -3.59 -11.32 -3.12
CA VAL A 188 -2.61 -10.23 -3.15
C VAL A 188 -3.31 -8.89 -3.31
N HIS A 189 -2.72 -7.83 -2.77
CA HIS A 189 -3.20 -6.48 -3.03
C HIS A 189 -3.01 -6.13 -4.52
N TRP A 190 -4.00 -5.48 -5.08
CA TRP A 190 -4.04 -5.11 -6.49
C TRP A 190 -4.38 -3.63 -6.66
N SER A 191 -3.60 -2.91 -7.48
CA SER A 191 -3.91 -1.53 -7.88
C SER A 191 -4.71 -1.50 -9.18
N PRO A 192 -6.00 -1.15 -9.16
CA PRO A 192 -6.82 -1.06 -10.38
C PRO A 192 -6.34 0.01 -11.35
N SER A 193 -5.81 1.11 -10.84
CA SER A 193 -5.31 2.22 -11.66
C SER A 193 -4.02 1.88 -12.40
N SER A 194 -3.10 1.18 -11.74
CA SER A 194 -1.83 0.73 -12.32
C SER A 194 -1.94 -0.65 -12.98
N LYS A 195 -3.03 -1.38 -12.74
CA LYS A 195 -3.29 -2.74 -13.25
C LYS A 195 -2.16 -3.72 -12.90
N THR A 196 -1.72 -3.69 -11.65
CA THR A 196 -0.62 -4.53 -11.15
C THR A 196 -0.87 -5.02 -9.73
N ALA A 197 -0.29 -6.17 -9.39
CA ALA A 197 -0.15 -6.62 -8.02
C ALA A 197 0.83 -5.72 -7.26
N LEU A 198 0.64 -5.62 -5.95
CA LEU A 198 1.48 -4.80 -5.06
C LEU A 198 2.22 -5.71 -4.09
N ALA A 199 3.50 -5.43 -3.88
CA ALA A 199 4.29 -6.04 -2.82
C ALA A 199 3.94 -5.37 -1.47
N GLU A 200 4.20 -6.07 -0.36
CA GLU A 200 3.96 -5.53 1.00
C GLU A 200 4.66 -4.19 1.24
N ALA A 201 5.88 -4.03 0.72
CA ALA A 201 6.65 -2.80 0.85
C ALA A 201 6.08 -1.60 0.05
N GLU A 202 5.14 -1.84 -0.85
CA GLU A 202 4.47 -0.80 -1.65
C GLU A 202 3.15 -0.36 -1.04
N LEU A 203 2.74 -0.98 0.08
CA LEU A 203 1.49 -0.67 0.77
C LEU A 203 1.71 0.42 1.81
N GLU A 204 0.77 1.33 1.87
CA GLU A 204 0.68 2.34 2.93
C GLU A 204 -0.64 2.14 3.69
N TYR A 205 -0.58 2.27 5.01
CA TYR A 205 -1.73 2.13 5.90
C TYR A 205 -2.01 3.49 6.57
N PRO A 206 -2.69 4.42 5.88
CA PRO A 206 -2.97 5.73 6.44
C PRO A 206 -3.90 5.62 7.65
N GLU A 207 -3.59 6.37 8.70
CA GLU A 207 -4.46 6.47 9.87
C GLU A 207 -5.77 7.20 9.51
N GLY A 208 -6.84 6.88 10.22
CA GLY A 208 -8.14 7.56 10.04
C GLY A 208 -8.93 7.12 8.80
N HIS A 209 -8.58 5.98 8.18
CA HIS A 209 -9.41 5.42 7.10
C HIS A 209 -10.80 5.05 7.62
N THR A 210 -11.84 5.59 6.97
CA THR A 210 -13.23 5.27 7.26
C THR A 210 -13.76 4.32 6.21
N SER A 211 -14.23 3.14 6.64
CA SER A 211 -14.91 2.18 5.77
C SER A 211 -16.42 2.18 6.11
N PRO A 212 -17.31 2.25 5.11
CA PRO A 212 -18.74 2.12 5.35
C PRO A 212 -19.08 0.71 5.82
N SER A 213 -19.98 0.61 6.80
CA SER A 213 -20.57 -0.65 7.20
C SER A 213 -22.07 -0.63 6.96
N ILE A 214 -22.63 -1.80 6.63
CA ILE A 214 -24.05 -1.95 6.36
C ILE A 214 -24.65 -3.13 7.13
N TYR A 215 -25.92 -2.99 7.47
CA TYR A 215 -26.80 -4.07 7.88
C TYR A 215 -27.67 -4.45 6.70
N VAL A 216 -27.79 -5.75 6.41
CA VAL A 216 -28.58 -6.27 5.29
C VAL A 216 -29.43 -7.41 5.79
N ALA A 217 -30.70 -7.44 5.44
CA ALA A 217 -31.58 -8.57 5.72
C ALA A 217 -31.88 -9.33 4.43
N PHE A 218 -31.67 -10.65 4.46
CA PHE A 218 -31.97 -11.56 3.36
C PHE A 218 -33.31 -12.26 3.61
N PRO A 219 -34.27 -12.27 2.65
CA PRO A 219 -35.55 -12.92 2.84
C PRO A 219 -35.39 -14.41 3.13
N MET A 220 -35.84 -14.88 4.27
CA MET A 220 -35.87 -16.30 4.55
C MET A 220 -36.96 -16.98 3.70
N THR A 221 -36.66 -18.14 3.14
CA THR A 221 -37.57 -18.82 2.19
C THR A 221 -38.06 -20.19 2.67
N ASP A 222 -37.25 -20.92 3.44
CA ASP A 222 -37.65 -22.20 4.01
C ASP A 222 -36.90 -22.48 5.31
N LEU A 223 -37.51 -23.32 6.16
CA LEU A 223 -37.01 -23.71 7.47
C LEU A 223 -36.82 -25.22 7.53
N PRO A 224 -35.85 -25.73 8.32
CA PRO A 224 -35.77 -27.13 8.67
C PRO A 224 -37.08 -27.64 9.31
N ALA A 225 -37.41 -28.90 9.09
CA ALA A 225 -38.65 -29.48 9.59
C ALA A 225 -38.82 -29.32 11.12
N THR A 226 -37.72 -29.28 11.85
CA THR A 226 -37.69 -29.09 13.31
C THR A 226 -38.18 -27.70 13.75
N LEU A 227 -38.02 -26.69 12.90
CA LEU A 227 -38.39 -25.30 13.21
C LEU A 227 -39.71 -24.84 12.57
N LYS A 228 -40.30 -25.64 11.68
CA LYS A 228 -41.53 -25.24 10.98
C LYS A 228 -42.68 -24.93 11.93
N LEU A 229 -42.88 -25.75 12.95
CA LEU A 229 -43.97 -25.55 13.92
C LEU A 229 -43.82 -24.24 14.71
N ASP A 230 -42.61 -23.80 14.94
CA ASP A 230 -42.34 -22.67 15.81
C ASP A 230 -42.16 -21.34 15.04
N LEU A 231 -41.71 -21.40 13.78
CA LEU A 231 -41.31 -20.21 13.02
C LEU A 231 -42.05 -20.02 11.68
N GLU A 232 -42.88 -20.95 11.21
CA GLU A 232 -43.52 -20.86 9.89
C GLU A 232 -44.38 -19.60 9.75
N ASP A 233 -45.04 -19.18 10.81
CA ASP A 233 -45.89 -17.97 10.82
C ASP A 233 -45.09 -16.68 10.59
N TYR A 234 -43.79 -16.69 10.80
CA TYR A 234 -42.92 -15.51 10.59
C TYR A 234 -42.31 -15.46 9.19
N LEU A 235 -42.24 -16.59 8.49
CA LEU A 235 -41.53 -16.75 7.20
C LEU A 235 -41.83 -15.67 6.15
N PRO A 236 -43.10 -15.28 5.92
CA PRO A 236 -43.38 -14.31 4.85
C PRO A 236 -42.65 -12.96 5.00
N ASP A 237 -42.37 -12.58 6.23
CA ASP A 237 -41.77 -11.27 6.56
C ASP A 237 -40.48 -11.39 7.38
N LEU A 238 -39.83 -12.56 7.38
CA LEU A 238 -38.63 -12.84 8.15
C LEU A 238 -37.36 -12.60 7.32
N GLY A 239 -36.51 -11.70 7.80
CA GLY A 239 -35.19 -11.42 7.22
C GLY A 239 -34.04 -11.98 8.07
N VAL A 240 -33.10 -12.66 7.44
CA VAL A 240 -31.82 -13.07 8.04
C VAL A 240 -30.90 -11.86 8.05
N ALA A 241 -30.66 -11.26 9.22
CA ALA A 241 -29.89 -10.03 9.32
C ALA A 241 -28.39 -10.31 9.44
N VAL A 242 -27.61 -9.72 8.56
CA VAL A 242 -26.14 -9.76 8.59
C VAL A 242 -25.57 -8.35 8.65
N TRP A 243 -24.32 -8.23 9.12
CA TRP A 243 -23.57 -6.98 9.15
C TRP A 243 -22.22 -7.19 8.49
N THR A 244 -21.79 -6.20 7.71
CA THR A 244 -20.47 -6.26 7.07
C THR A 244 -19.84 -4.87 6.95
N THR A 245 -18.52 -4.80 7.10
CA THR A 245 -17.69 -3.62 6.79
C THR A 245 -17.19 -3.63 5.33
N THR A 246 -17.53 -4.67 4.56
CA THR A 246 -17.12 -4.87 3.17
C THR A 246 -18.34 -5.06 2.27
N PRO A 247 -19.15 -4.01 2.05
CA PRO A 247 -20.45 -4.12 1.34
C PRO A 247 -20.36 -4.72 -0.06
N TRP A 248 -19.24 -4.52 -0.75
CA TRP A 248 -18.99 -5.05 -2.10
C TRP A 248 -18.89 -6.57 -2.17
N THR A 249 -18.84 -7.27 -1.04
CA THR A 249 -18.84 -8.74 -1.00
C THR A 249 -20.24 -9.34 -1.01
N ILE A 250 -21.28 -8.55 -0.74
CA ILE A 250 -22.69 -9.01 -0.73
C ILE A 250 -23.09 -9.70 -2.05
N PRO A 251 -22.76 -9.20 -3.25
CA PRO A 251 -23.08 -9.87 -4.50
C PRO A 251 -22.53 -11.32 -4.60
N ALA A 252 -21.43 -11.60 -3.92
CA ALA A 252 -20.77 -12.92 -3.89
C ALA A 252 -21.23 -13.82 -2.72
N ASN A 253 -22.26 -13.41 -1.96
CA ASN A 253 -22.80 -14.21 -0.87
C ASN A 253 -23.24 -15.60 -1.36
N LEU A 254 -22.80 -16.66 -0.67
CA LEU A 254 -23.20 -18.04 -0.93
C LEU A 254 -23.82 -18.72 0.28
N ALA A 255 -23.55 -18.23 1.49
CA ALA A 255 -24.09 -18.75 2.72
C ALA A 255 -24.16 -17.68 3.81
N VAL A 256 -24.93 -17.96 4.86
CA VAL A 256 -24.84 -17.24 6.15
C VAL A 256 -24.42 -18.25 7.20
N SER A 257 -23.37 -17.97 7.92
CA SER A 257 -22.85 -18.84 8.98
C SER A 257 -23.41 -18.47 10.34
N VAL A 258 -23.79 -19.48 11.11
CA VAL A 258 -24.24 -19.37 12.50
C VAL A 258 -23.38 -20.21 13.42
N ASN A 259 -23.28 -19.83 14.69
CA ASN A 259 -22.60 -20.62 15.70
C ASN A 259 -23.61 -21.57 16.34
N PRO A 260 -23.35 -22.88 16.36
CA PRO A 260 -24.29 -23.86 16.90
C PRO A 260 -24.60 -23.69 18.39
N GLU A 261 -23.65 -23.12 19.16
CA GLU A 261 -23.77 -22.92 20.61
C GLU A 261 -24.50 -21.62 20.99
N LEU A 262 -24.73 -20.73 20.03
CA LEU A 262 -25.42 -19.47 20.28
C LEU A 262 -26.95 -19.63 20.14
N THR A 263 -27.64 -18.81 20.93
CA THR A 263 -29.10 -18.65 20.82
C THR A 263 -29.41 -17.46 19.92
N TYR A 264 -30.33 -17.70 18.97
CA TYR A 264 -30.86 -16.71 18.03
C TYR A 264 -32.28 -16.37 18.37
N ALA A 265 -32.68 -15.12 18.10
CA ALA A 265 -34.04 -14.67 18.31
C ALA A 265 -34.66 -14.20 17.00
N VAL A 266 -35.92 -14.59 16.77
CA VAL A 266 -36.80 -13.87 15.85
C VAL A 266 -37.31 -12.64 16.59
N VAL A 267 -37.01 -11.45 16.08
CA VAL A 267 -37.42 -10.18 16.68
C VAL A 267 -38.39 -9.44 15.78
N GLU A 268 -39.48 -8.93 16.36
CA GLU A 268 -40.41 -8.02 15.67
C GLU A 268 -39.92 -6.59 15.75
N ILE A 269 -39.95 -5.89 14.62
CA ILE A 269 -39.61 -4.48 14.52
C ILE A 269 -40.86 -3.64 14.80
N GLU A 270 -40.81 -2.87 15.87
CA GLU A 270 -41.89 -1.89 16.14
C GLU A 270 -41.65 -0.66 15.27
N ALA A 271 -42.59 -0.43 14.33
CA ALA A 271 -42.55 0.79 13.52
C ALA A 271 -42.66 2.04 14.42
N GLN A 272 -41.71 2.94 14.36
CA GLN A 272 -41.82 4.23 15.02
C GLN A 272 -42.92 5.03 14.32
N SER A 273 -44.00 5.38 15.06
CA SER A 273 -44.92 6.38 14.61
C SER A 273 -44.18 7.72 14.48
N GLU A 274 -44.23 8.33 13.30
CA GLU A 274 -43.67 9.67 13.07
C GLU A 274 -44.21 10.66 14.08
N SER A 275 -43.46 10.96 15.15
CA SER A 275 -43.66 12.14 15.97
C SER A 275 -42.85 13.26 15.33
N ALA A 276 -43.56 14.27 14.81
CA ALA A 276 -42.98 15.46 14.23
C ALA A 276 -42.01 16.16 15.21
N PRO A 277 -40.84 16.66 14.77
CA PRO A 277 -39.95 17.38 15.65
C PRO A 277 -40.54 18.72 16.08
N GLU A 278 -40.66 18.93 17.38
CA GLU A 278 -40.91 20.26 17.95
C GLU A 278 -39.75 21.20 17.58
N LYS A 279 -40.13 22.34 16.98
CA LYS A 279 -39.21 23.43 16.66
C LYS A 279 -38.82 24.15 17.94
N GLU A 280 -37.63 23.93 18.46
CA GLU A 280 -37.02 24.83 19.44
C GLU A 280 -36.39 26.04 18.73
N ASP A 281 -36.96 27.23 19.03
CA ASP A 281 -36.40 28.53 18.67
C ASP A 281 -35.09 28.79 19.41
N LYS A 282 -33.95 28.75 18.70
CA LYS A 282 -32.67 29.26 19.21
C LYS A 282 -32.41 30.67 18.69
N LYS A 283 -32.52 31.66 19.62
CA LYS A 283 -32.12 33.04 19.45
C LYS A 283 -30.62 33.15 19.08
N GLU A 284 -30.38 33.91 18.01
CA GLU A 284 -29.05 34.38 17.62
C GLU A 284 -28.43 35.30 18.66
N THR A 285 -27.17 35.03 19.03
CA THR A 285 -26.30 36.02 19.66
C THR A 285 -25.08 36.23 18.78
N LYS A 286 -24.98 37.39 18.15
CA LYS A 286 -23.82 37.84 17.39
C LYS A 286 -22.69 38.26 18.33
N ALA A 287 -21.50 37.71 18.14
CA ALA A 287 -20.26 38.33 18.63
C ALA A 287 -19.22 38.33 17.51
N SER A 288 -18.79 39.52 17.14
CA SER A 288 -17.79 39.81 16.13
C SER A 288 -16.38 39.65 16.68
N VAL A 289 -15.48 38.96 15.97
CA VAL A 289 -14.04 39.18 16.08
C VAL A 289 -13.42 39.13 14.69
N LYS A 290 -12.70 40.21 14.33
CA LYS A 290 -11.88 40.35 13.13
C LYS A 290 -10.55 39.65 13.32
N GLY A 291 -10.15 38.83 12.33
CA GLY A 291 -8.78 38.30 12.19
C GLY A 291 -8.54 37.85 10.74
N LYS A 292 -7.62 38.51 10.04
CA LYS A 292 -7.23 38.22 8.66
C LYS A 292 -6.33 36.97 8.59
N GLY A 293 -6.68 35.99 7.77
CA GLY A 293 -5.83 34.92 7.32
C GLY A 293 -6.48 34.27 6.10
N LYS A 294 -5.84 34.35 4.93
CA LYS A 294 -6.32 33.72 3.71
C LYS A 294 -5.95 32.24 3.73
N GLU A 295 -6.89 31.39 4.02
CA GLU A 295 -6.86 29.97 3.64
C GLU A 295 -8.05 29.67 2.73
N LYS A 296 -7.81 28.90 1.68
CA LYS A 296 -8.86 28.46 0.75
C LYS A 296 -9.83 27.55 1.50
N PRO A 297 -11.15 27.69 1.31
CA PRO A 297 -12.11 26.81 1.96
C PRO A 297 -12.06 25.42 1.33
N SER A 298 -11.73 24.42 2.15
CA SER A 298 -12.09 23.03 1.89
C SER A 298 -13.61 22.93 2.03
N THR A 299 -14.29 22.52 0.99
CA THR A 299 -15.72 22.22 0.98
C THR A 299 -15.99 21.13 2.03
N PRO A 300 -16.87 21.33 3.02
CA PRO A 300 -17.28 20.25 3.91
C PRO A 300 -18.00 19.19 3.06
N ALA A 301 -17.66 17.93 3.31
CA ALA A 301 -18.43 16.81 2.79
C ALA A 301 -19.90 16.97 3.24
N PRO A 302 -20.88 16.64 2.38
CA PRO A 302 -22.28 16.72 2.78
C PRO A 302 -22.51 15.80 3.99
N GLU A 303 -23.05 16.35 5.06
CA GLU A 303 -23.60 15.56 6.16
C GLU A 303 -24.62 14.60 5.55
N ALA A 304 -24.35 13.30 5.66
CA ALA A 304 -25.29 12.29 5.24
C ALA A 304 -26.58 12.48 6.08
N GLU A 305 -27.66 12.88 5.45
CA GLU A 305 -28.98 12.84 6.03
C GLU A 305 -29.20 11.41 6.55
N LYS A 306 -29.53 11.27 7.82
CA LYS A 306 -29.92 10.01 8.42
C LYS A 306 -31.26 9.59 7.81
N GLU A 307 -31.21 8.98 6.64
CA GLU A 307 -32.37 8.27 6.12
C GLU A 307 -32.71 7.14 7.10
N THR A 308 -33.92 7.12 7.61
CA THR A 308 -34.46 6.00 8.37
C THR A 308 -34.35 4.76 7.46
N PRO A 309 -33.66 3.68 7.88
CA PRO A 309 -33.52 2.51 7.03
C PRO A 309 -34.90 2.06 6.57
N GLY A 310 -35.10 1.93 5.27
CA GLY A 310 -36.32 1.35 4.69
C GLY A 310 -36.33 -0.15 5.00
N ILE A 311 -36.56 -0.52 6.25
CA ILE A 311 -36.63 -1.91 6.68
C ILE A 311 -37.91 -2.50 6.09
N LYS A 312 -37.74 -3.46 5.15
CA LYS A 312 -38.84 -4.09 4.43
C LYS A 312 -39.41 -5.33 5.15
N PHE A 313 -38.79 -5.74 6.25
CA PHE A 313 -39.17 -6.96 7.00
C PHE A 313 -39.85 -6.57 8.31
N LYS A 314 -40.87 -7.32 8.66
CA LYS A 314 -41.52 -7.20 9.96
C LYS A 314 -40.71 -7.90 11.06
N TYR A 315 -40.00 -8.98 10.68
CA TYR A 315 -39.21 -9.80 11.59
C TYR A 315 -37.77 -9.92 11.12
N LEU A 316 -36.84 -9.99 12.07
CA LEU A 316 -35.40 -10.24 11.81
C LEU A 316 -34.94 -11.44 12.65
N LEU A 317 -34.08 -12.26 12.06
CA LEU A 317 -33.31 -13.28 12.75
C LEU A 317 -31.94 -12.69 13.13
N VAL A 318 -31.64 -12.64 14.43
CA VAL A 318 -30.42 -12.08 15.01
C VAL A 318 -30.00 -12.89 16.24
N ALA A 319 -28.74 -12.77 16.68
CA ALA A 319 -28.34 -13.36 17.97
C ALA A 319 -29.09 -12.72 19.12
N ALA A 320 -29.59 -13.54 20.05
CA ALA A 320 -30.44 -13.10 21.15
C ALA A 320 -29.76 -12.07 22.08
N ASP A 321 -28.44 -12.19 22.27
CA ASP A 321 -27.65 -11.31 23.13
C ASP A 321 -27.39 -9.92 22.51
N LEU A 322 -27.57 -9.80 21.18
CA LEU A 322 -27.33 -8.54 20.46
C LEU A 322 -28.59 -7.71 20.25
N VAL A 323 -29.77 -8.17 20.66
CA VAL A 323 -31.05 -7.50 20.38
C VAL A 323 -31.09 -6.05 20.90
N ASP A 324 -30.66 -5.81 22.13
CA ASP A 324 -30.69 -4.47 22.73
C ASP A 324 -29.70 -3.51 22.04
N ARG A 325 -28.50 -4.04 21.70
CA ARG A 325 -27.50 -3.29 20.95
C ARG A 325 -27.96 -2.96 19.53
N LEU A 326 -28.57 -3.90 18.85
CA LEU A 326 -29.15 -3.71 17.51
C LEU A 326 -30.30 -2.73 17.53
N SER A 327 -31.18 -2.82 18.54
CA SER A 327 -32.26 -1.87 18.75
C SER A 327 -31.74 -0.43 18.82
N SER A 328 -30.69 -0.22 19.63
CA SER A 328 -30.04 1.09 19.77
C SER A 328 -29.33 1.55 18.49
N THR A 329 -28.63 0.61 17.80
CA THR A 329 -27.85 0.94 16.59
C THR A 329 -28.75 1.26 15.39
N LEU A 330 -29.85 0.52 15.23
CA LEU A 330 -30.80 0.71 14.14
C LEU A 330 -31.83 1.82 14.43
N GLY A 331 -31.90 2.27 15.68
CA GLY A 331 -32.87 3.30 16.11
C GLY A 331 -34.32 2.80 16.09
N VAL A 332 -34.55 1.51 16.24
CA VAL A 332 -35.87 0.88 16.25
C VAL A 332 -36.02 0.02 17.50
N LYS A 333 -37.25 -0.21 17.94
CA LYS A 333 -37.48 -1.19 19.03
C LYS A 333 -37.61 -2.58 18.45
N LEU A 334 -36.90 -3.54 19.06
CA LEU A 334 -36.90 -4.93 18.70
C LEU A 334 -37.47 -5.77 19.83
N HIS A 335 -38.57 -6.52 19.54
CA HIS A 335 -39.25 -7.39 20.50
C HIS A 335 -39.00 -8.85 20.18
N LYS A 336 -38.40 -9.60 21.11
CA LYS A 336 -38.20 -11.07 20.95
C LYS A 336 -39.53 -11.81 20.88
N LYS A 337 -39.73 -12.60 19.84
CA LYS A 337 -40.96 -13.42 19.61
C LYS A 337 -40.68 -14.90 19.75
N ALA A 338 -39.58 -15.39 19.22
CA ALA A 338 -39.19 -16.79 19.30
C ALA A 338 -37.68 -16.89 19.51
N MET A 339 -37.25 -18.02 20.06
CA MET A 339 -35.84 -18.33 20.34
C MET A 339 -35.51 -19.69 19.76
N VAL A 340 -34.33 -19.76 19.07
CA VAL A 340 -33.85 -21.01 18.45
C VAL A 340 -32.36 -21.16 18.69
N THR A 341 -31.84 -22.38 18.66
CA THR A 341 -30.39 -22.59 18.73
C THR A 341 -29.77 -22.46 17.33
N GLY A 342 -28.50 -22.07 17.26
CA GLY A 342 -27.82 -22.01 15.96
C GLY A 342 -27.77 -23.34 15.24
N LYS A 343 -27.70 -24.43 15.98
CA LYS A 343 -27.73 -25.78 15.46
C LYS A 343 -29.05 -26.10 14.71
N ASP A 344 -30.16 -25.62 15.21
CA ASP A 344 -31.46 -25.88 14.61
C ASP A 344 -31.70 -25.10 13.31
N LEU A 345 -30.92 -24.03 13.09
CA LEU A 345 -30.96 -23.18 11.88
C LEU A 345 -30.20 -23.79 10.69
N GLU A 346 -29.44 -24.87 10.90
CA GLU A 346 -28.67 -25.49 9.82
C GLU A 346 -29.62 -26.00 8.70
N GLY A 347 -29.31 -25.60 7.46
CA GLY A 347 -30.05 -25.95 6.28
C GLY A 347 -31.28 -25.07 6.00
N ALA A 348 -31.62 -24.11 6.87
CA ALA A 348 -32.59 -23.08 6.52
C ALA A 348 -32.14 -22.34 5.26
N THR A 349 -33.07 -21.92 4.41
CA THR A 349 -32.73 -21.24 3.17
C THR A 349 -33.23 -19.81 3.13
N TYR A 350 -32.51 -19.00 2.39
CA TYR A 350 -32.88 -17.62 2.14
C TYR A 350 -32.62 -17.24 0.68
N ARG A 351 -33.27 -16.19 0.20
CA ARG A 351 -33.05 -15.65 -1.13
C ARG A 351 -32.01 -14.56 -1.12
N HIS A 352 -31.09 -14.57 -2.08
CA HIS A 352 -30.11 -13.53 -2.24
C HIS A 352 -30.78 -12.18 -2.58
N PRO A 353 -30.37 -11.04 -1.96
CA PRO A 353 -31.10 -9.77 -2.11
C PRO A 353 -31.01 -9.15 -3.51
N LEU A 354 -29.95 -9.49 -4.29
CA LEU A 354 -29.67 -8.89 -5.59
C LEU A 354 -29.84 -9.86 -6.76
N PHE A 355 -29.80 -11.18 -6.52
CA PHE A 355 -29.81 -12.19 -7.57
C PHE A 355 -30.88 -13.26 -7.28
N ASP A 356 -31.40 -13.89 -8.33
CA ASP A 356 -32.31 -15.03 -8.20
C ASP A 356 -31.52 -16.31 -7.84
N ARG A 357 -31.10 -16.35 -6.58
CA ARG A 357 -30.32 -17.44 -6.01
C ARG A 357 -30.84 -17.77 -4.61
N SER A 358 -31.10 -19.04 -4.34
CA SER A 358 -31.33 -19.58 -3.00
C SER A 358 -29.98 -19.96 -2.38
N SER A 359 -29.75 -19.57 -1.14
CA SER A 359 -28.58 -19.89 -0.36
C SER A 359 -28.97 -20.42 1.01
N GLN A 360 -28.04 -21.10 1.70
CA GLN A 360 -28.33 -21.79 2.95
C GLN A 360 -27.68 -21.12 4.16
N ILE A 361 -28.30 -21.32 5.32
CA ILE A 361 -27.64 -21.12 6.61
C ILE A 361 -26.82 -22.40 6.91
N VAL A 362 -25.56 -22.18 7.26
CA VAL A 362 -24.59 -23.25 7.55
C VAL A 362 -23.99 -23.06 8.93
N ILE A 363 -23.54 -24.15 9.53
CA ILE A 363 -22.78 -24.08 10.78
C ILE A 363 -21.42 -23.46 10.52
N GLY A 364 -21.11 -22.36 11.22
CA GLY A 364 -19.80 -21.73 11.28
C GLY A 364 -18.97 -22.28 12.42
N GLY A 365 -17.74 -21.79 12.52
CA GLY A 365 -16.86 -22.07 13.66
C GLY A 365 -16.94 -20.99 14.73
N ASP A 366 -15.92 -20.97 15.60
CA ASP A 366 -15.78 -20.03 16.72
C ASP A 366 -15.64 -18.55 16.29
N TYR A 367 -15.47 -18.31 15.00
CA TYR A 367 -15.41 -16.95 14.45
C TYR A 367 -16.78 -16.25 14.41
N VAL A 368 -17.89 -16.99 14.58
CA VAL A 368 -19.22 -16.40 14.71
C VAL A 368 -19.46 -16.08 16.18
N THR A 369 -19.41 -14.80 16.52
CA THR A 369 -19.48 -14.32 17.90
C THR A 369 -20.60 -13.30 18.10
N THR A 370 -20.86 -12.91 19.35
CA THR A 370 -21.80 -11.86 19.74
C THR A 370 -21.10 -10.55 20.13
N GLU A 371 -19.81 -10.37 19.78
CA GLU A 371 -19.07 -9.16 20.10
C GLU A 371 -19.50 -7.95 19.27
N SER A 372 -19.91 -8.19 18.02
CA SER A 372 -20.34 -7.15 17.08
C SER A 372 -21.32 -7.69 16.03
N GLY A 373 -21.92 -6.77 15.27
CA GLY A 373 -22.82 -7.13 14.16
C GLY A 373 -24.16 -7.69 14.61
N THR A 374 -24.59 -8.77 13.99
CA THR A 374 -25.91 -9.42 14.20
C THR A 374 -25.80 -10.81 14.82
N GLY A 375 -24.57 -11.34 14.98
CA GLY A 375 -24.32 -12.73 15.38
C GLY A 375 -24.50 -13.74 14.23
N LEU A 376 -24.74 -13.27 13.01
CA LEU A 376 -24.76 -14.09 11.79
C LEU A 376 -23.74 -13.52 10.82
N VAL A 377 -22.94 -14.40 10.24
CA VAL A 377 -21.82 -13.99 9.36
C VAL A 377 -22.16 -14.28 7.90
N HIS A 378 -22.24 -13.22 7.12
CA HIS A 378 -22.28 -13.31 5.67
C HIS A 378 -21.01 -13.99 5.12
N THR A 379 -21.18 -15.01 4.30
CA THR A 379 -20.07 -15.80 3.76
C THR A 379 -20.00 -15.69 2.25
N ALA A 380 -18.83 -15.23 1.77
CA ALA A 380 -18.48 -15.12 0.36
C ALA A 380 -17.11 -15.76 0.13
N PRO A 381 -17.02 -17.07 -0.17
CA PRO A 381 -15.76 -17.84 -0.14
C PRO A 381 -14.66 -17.31 -1.05
N GLY A 382 -14.99 -16.54 -2.07
CA GLY A 382 -14.01 -15.88 -2.94
C GLY A 382 -13.36 -14.61 -2.33
N HIS A 383 -13.80 -14.19 -1.14
CA HIS A 383 -13.36 -12.92 -0.51
C HIS A 383 -12.81 -13.10 0.91
N GLY A 384 -12.62 -14.32 1.38
CA GLY A 384 -12.07 -14.62 2.70
C GLY A 384 -12.82 -15.71 3.42
#